data_fb679bb2148a6cb1f004e66e41ccc999
#
_entry.id   fb679bb2148a6cb1f004e66e41ccc999
#
_cell.length_a   1.000
_cell.length_b   1.000
_cell.length_c   1.000
_cell.angle_alpha   90.00
_cell.angle_beta   90.00
_cell.angle_gamma   90.00
#
_symmetry.space_group_name_H-M   'P 1'
#
loop_
_entity.id
_entity.type
_entity.pdbx_description
1 polymer ?
#
loop_
_entity_poly.entity_id
_entity_poly.type
_entity_poly.pdbx_seq_one_letter_code
_entity_poly.pdbx_strand_id
1 'polypeptide(L)'
;TTKICLKKKQDAKPKEITYERVKSYFLWLIGKYGDYASKTLMQKANILFKEDTSFNEEALQHLIEREIVDDLRYAKRLTLSYSEKNIGPNKIKQKLYTKGFTSQIINECLGALDITEEDYLGKVHALKFKKFGEAPIVDEKLKQKALRHLIGQGFSYSVANKAISRSGNED
;
A
#
# COMPACT_ATOMS: atom_id res chain seq x y z
N THR A 1 56.16 -4.11 16.75
CA THR A 1 55.14 -5.13 16.94
C THR A 1 53.93 -4.50 17.65
N THR A 2 52.96 -3.97 16.90
CA THR A 2 51.78 -3.29 17.43
C THR A 2 50.68 -4.28 17.67
N LYS A 3 50.40 -4.60 18.93
CA LYS A 3 49.25 -5.47 19.31
C LYS A 3 47.94 -4.70 19.12
N ILE A 4 47.14 -5.09 18.10
CA ILE A 4 45.77 -4.64 17.90
C ILE A 4 44.93 -5.30 18.97
N CYS A 5 44.50 -4.52 19.96
CA CYS A 5 43.60 -4.94 21.01
C CYS A 5 42.16 -5.02 20.43
N LEU A 6 41.73 -6.19 20.00
CA LEU A 6 40.34 -6.47 19.64
C LEU A 6 39.49 -6.37 20.91
N LYS A 7 38.79 -5.24 21.10
CA LYS A 7 37.74 -5.13 22.09
C LYS A 7 36.64 -6.16 21.77
N LYS A 8 36.60 -7.26 22.53
CA LYS A 8 35.46 -8.19 22.57
C LYS A 8 34.20 -7.36 22.85
N LYS A 9 33.20 -7.40 21.93
CA LYS A 9 31.84 -6.97 22.23
C LYS A 9 31.41 -7.79 23.44
N GLN A 10 31.21 -7.14 24.59
CA GLN A 10 30.60 -7.75 25.75
C GLN A 10 29.24 -8.27 25.31
N ASP A 11 29.00 -9.56 25.53
CA ASP A 11 27.72 -10.22 25.34
C ASP A 11 26.69 -9.52 26.23
N ALA A 12 25.96 -8.57 25.66
CA ALA A 12 24.83 -7.95 26.32
C ALA A 12 23.80 -9.05 26.57
N LYS A 13 23.49 -9.35 27.84
CA LYS A 13 22.40 -10.24 28.21
C LYS A 13 21.18 -9.92 27.36
N PRO A 14 20.48 -10.93 26.79
CA PRO A 14 19.27 -10.71 26.02
C PRO A 14 18.32 -9.88 26.90
N LYS A 15 17.92 -8.71 26.41
CA LYS A 15 17.00 -7.85 27.16
C LYS A 15 15.67 -8.58 27.27
N GLU A 16 15.19 -8.75 28.49
CA GLU A 16 13.90 -9.34 28.79
C GLU A 16 12.79 -8.74 27.91
N ILE A 17 11.92 -9.58 27.35
CA ILE A 17 10.76 -9.15 26.57
C ILE A 17 9.63 -8.86 27.57
N THR A 18 9.21 -7.61 27.63
CA THR A 18 8.14 -7.14 28.50
C THR A 18 7.09 -6.40 27.69
N TYR A 19 5.88 -6.30 28.23
CA TYR A 19 4.79 -5.52 27.64
C TYR A 19 5.23 -4.09 27.27
N GLU A 20 5.88 -3.37 28.18
CA GLU A 20 6.32 -2.00 27.94
C GLU A 20 7.37 -1.90 26.84
N ARG A 21 8.22 -2.90 26.69
CA ARG A 21 9.21 -2.96 25.61
C ARG A 21 8.54 -3.17 24.25
N VAL A 22 7.55 -4.04 24.16
CA VAL A 22 6.78 -4.28 22.93
C VAL A 22 5.96 -3.05 22.55
N LYS A 23 5.26 -2.46 23.50
CA LYS A 23 4.49 -1.23 23.30
C LYS A 23 5.37 -0.07 22.83
N SER A 24 6.53 0.13 23.49
CA SER A 24 7.50 1.15 23.08
C SER A 24 8.02 0.93 21.66
N TYR A 25 8.19 -0.33 21.26
CA TYR A 25 8.60 -0.66 19.88
C TYR A 25 7.53 -0.26 18.85
N PHE A 26 6.26 -0.54 19.11
CA PHE A 26 5.18 -0.08 18.22
C PHE A 26 5.14 1.45 18.12
N LEU A 27 5.19 2.15 19.24
CA LEU A 27 5.20 3.61 19.27
C LEU A 27 6.41 4.18 18.54
N TRP A 28 7.58 3.57 18.68
CA TRP A 28 8.79 3.96 17.96
C TRP A 28 8.63 3.75 16.45
N LEU A 29 8.04 2.62 16.00
CA LEU A 29 7.78 2.37 14.58
C LEU A 29 6.87 3.45 13.99
N ILE A 30 5.75 3.74 14.67
CA ILE A 30 4.77 4.73 14.23
C ILE A 30 5.40 6.13 14.22
N GLY A 31 6.13 6.50 15.25
CA GLY A 31 6.78 7.81 15.36
C GLY A 31 7.86 8.03 14.31
N LYS A 32 8.60 6.97 13.94
CA LYS A 32 9.71 7.08 12.98
C LYS A 32 9.28 6.99 11.52
N TYR A 33 8.31 6.13 11.21
CA TYR A 33 7.97 5.79 9.84
C TYR A 33 6.53 6.16 9.45
N GLY A 34 5.74 6.69 10.39
CA GLY A 34 4.33 6.99 10.22
C GLY A 34 3.42 5.79 10.48
N ASP A 35 2.16 5.89 10.03
CA ASP A 35 1.16 4.85 10.28
C ASP A 35 1.49 3.52 9.59
N TYR A 36 1.12 2.46 10.27
CA TYR A 36 1.17 1.08 9.78
C TYR A 36 -0.19 0.42 9.96
N ALA A 37 -0.53 -0.51 9.08
CA ALA A 37 -1.64 -1.42 9.33
C ALA A 37 -1.31 -2.35 10.51
N SER A 38 -2.30 -2.64 11.35
CA SER A 38 -2.18 -3.48 12.55
C SER A 38 -1.50 -4.82 12.26
N LYS A 39 -1.90 -5.49 11.18
CA LYS A 39 -1.28 -6.74 10.72
C LYS A 39 0.22 -6.59 10.46
N THR A 40 0.65 -5.48 9.87
CA THR A 40 2.07 -5.23 9.58
C THR A 40 2.86 -4.96 10.85
N LEU A 41 2.28 -4.22 11.82
CA LEU A 41 2.87 -4.03 13.14
C LEU A 41 3.07 -5.37 13.86
N MET A 42 2.03 -6.22 13.87
CA MET A 42 2.10 -7.56 14.47
C MET A 42 3.18 -8.41 13.83
N GLN A 43 3.27 -8.44 12.50
CA GLN A 43 4.33 -9.19 11.80
C GLN A 43 5.73 -8.72 12.20
N LYS A 44 5.94 -7.41 12.29
CA LYS A 44 7.23 -6.84 12.72
C LYS A 44 7.58 -7.19 14.17
N ALA A 45 6.60 -7.15 15.06
CA ALA A 45 6.79 -7.55 16.45
C ALA A 45 7.12 -9.04 16.58
N ASN A 46 6.38 -9.91 15.89
CA ASN A 46 6.62 -11.36 15.89
C ASN A 46 8.01 -11.75 15.35
N ILE A 47 8.55 -10.97 14.44
CA ILE A 47 9.93 -11.17 13.96
C ILE A 47 10.96 -10.72 15.01
N LEU A 48 10.75 -9.55 15.62
CA LEU A 48 11.69 -8.98 16.58
C LEU A 48 11.67 -9.70 17.92
N PHE A 49 10.48 -10.06 18.41
CA PHE A 49 10.23 -10.71 19.70
C PHE A 49 9.90 -12.20 19.53
N LYS A 50 10.53 -12.86 18.55
CA LYS A 50 10.26 -14.27 18.19
C LYS A 50 10.41 -15.27 19.35
N GLU A 51 11.21 -14.95 20.37
CA GLU A 51 11.48 -15.81 21.53
C GLU A 51 10.32 -15.78 22.54
N ASP A 52 9.59 -14.66 22.62
CA ASP A 52 8.39 -14.51 23.42
C ASP A 52 7.45 -13.50 22.77
N THR A 53 6.34 -13.97 22.23
CA THR A 53 5.33 -13.15 21.54
C THR A 53 4.10 -12.87 22.41
N SER A 54 4.11 -13.28 23.69
CA SER A 54 2.95 -13.24 24.57
C SER A 54 2.35 -11.84 24.76
N PHE A 55 3.19 -10.81 24.73
CA PHE A 55 2.75 -9.42 24.89
C PHE A 55 2.38 -8.70 23.58
N ASN A 56 2.64 -9.31 22.42
CA ASN A 56 2.50 -8.61 21.13
C ASN A 56 1.03 -8.24 20.85
N GLU A 57 0.12 -9.16 21.07
CA GLU A 57 -1.31 -8.96 20.82
C GLU A 57 -1.91 -7.96 21.78
N GLU A 58 -1.65 -8.12 23.09
CA GLU A 58 -2.13 -7.22 24.15
C GLU A 58 -1.64 -5.78 23.91
N ALA A 59 -0.34 -5.61 23.64
CA ALA A 59 0.24 -4.30 23.38
C ALA A 59 -0.34 -3.63 22.12
N LEU A 60 -0.58 -4.39 21.06
CA LEU A 60 -1.20 -3.86 19.84
C LEU A 60 -2.67 -3.50 20.08
N GLN A 61 -3.43 -4.36 20.74
CA GLN A 61 -4.84 -4.13 21.08
C GLN A 61 -5.01 -2.85 21.90
N HIS A 62 -4.14 -2.62 22.88
CA HIS A 62 -4.14 -1.39 23.67
C HIS A 62 -3.94 -0.11 22.81
N LEU A 63 -3.10 -0.20 21.76
CA LEU A 63 -2.91 0.94 20.84
C LEU A 63 -4.10 1.14 19.93
N ILE A 64 -4.81 0.07 19.55
CA ILE A 64 -6.04 0.13 18.76
C ILE A 64 -7.16 0.77 19.59
N GLU A 65 -7.36 0.34 20.82
CA GLU A 65 -8.38 0.88 21.74
C GLU A 65 -8.19 2.37 22.04
N ARG A 66 -6.95 2.86 21.96
CA ARG A 66 -6.61 4.27 22.10
C ARG A 66 -6.58 5.03 20.78
N GLU A 67 -7.03 4.41 19.69
CA GLU A 67 -7.06 5.00 18.34
C GLU A 67 -5.69 5.50 17.84
N ILE A 68 -4.59 5.04 18.47
CA ILE A 68 -3.23 5.31 18.00
C ILE A 68 -2.98 4.50 16.72
N VAL A 69 -3.46 3.25 16.68
CA VAL A 69 -3.51 2.40 15.49
C VAL A 69 -4.95 2.32 15.03
N ASP A 70 -5.22 2.83 13.83
CA ASP A 70 -6.55 2.81 13.20
C ASP A 70 -6.40 2.44 11.72
N ASP A 71 -6.65 1.18 11.41
CA ASP A 71 -6.51 0.63 10.08
C ASP A 71 -7.45 1.30 9.07
N LEU A 72 -8.68 1.64 9.47
CA LEU A 72 -9.65 2.24 8.58
C LEU A 72 -9.25 3.68 8.22
N ARG A 73 -8.87 4.48 9.20
CA ARG A 73 -8.39 5.86 8.99
C ARG A 73 -7.13 5.87 8.10
N TYR A 74 -6.20 4.98 8.37
CA TYR A 74 -4.99 4.87 7.58
C TYR A 74 -5.26 4.40 6.15
N ALA A 75 -6.12 3.39 5.96
CA ALA A 75 -6.53 2.91 4.64
C ALA A 75 -7.26 3.99 3.84
N LYS A 76 -8.21 4.73 4.44
CA LYS A 76 -8.91 5.86 3.79
C LYS A 76 -7.93 6.92 3.27
N ARG A 77 -6.97 7.34 4.10
CA ARG A 77 -5.94 8.31 3.71
C ARG A 77 -5.08 7.82 2.54
N LEU A 78 -4.64 6.55 2.57
CA LEU A 78 -3.88 5.97 1.47
C LEU A 78 -4.70 5.84 0.20
N THR A 79 -5.97 5.43 0.32
CA THR A 79 -6.89 5.28 -0.83
C THR A 79 -7.08 6.61 -1.54
N LEU A 80 -7.32 7.69 -0.80
CA LEU A 80 -7.40 9.05 -1.36
C LEU A 80 -6.10 9.44 -2.05
N SER A 81 -4.95 9.28 -1.39
CA SER A 81 -3.65 9.59 -1.98
C SER A 81 -3.33 8.76 -3.24
N TYR A 82 -3.82 7.52 -3.31
CA TYR A 82 -3.66 6.70 -4.51
C TYR A 82 -4.66 7.05 -5.61
N SER A 83 -5.87 7.48 -5.26
CA SER A 83 -6.89 7.89 -6.22
C SER A 83 -6.49 9.15 -6.99
N GLU A 84 -5.72 10.04 -6.36
CA GLU A 84 -5.16 11.24 -7.01
C GLU A 84 -4.10 10.90 -8.08
N LYS A 85 -3.52 9.70 -8.02
CA LYS A 85 -2.55 9.22 -9.01
C LYS A 85 -3.30 8.58 -10.18
N ASN A 86 -2.67 8.57 -11.34
CA ASN A 86 -3.22 7.92 -12.54
C ASN A 86 -3.08 6.38 -12.45
N ILE A 87 -3.68 5.79 -11.41
CA ILE A 87 -3.75 4.34 -11.23
C ILE A 87 -5.20 3.92 -11.02
N GLY A 88 -5.54 2.74 -11.54
CA GLY A 88 -6.89 2.20 -11.46
C GLY A 88 -7.19 1.50 -10.11
N PRO A 89 -8.47 1.22 -9.84
CA PRO A 89 -8.94 0.66 -8.59
C PRO A 89 -8.31 -0.68 -8.25
N ASN A 90 -8.05 -1.55 -9.22
CA ASN A 90 -7.41 -2.85 -8.98
C ASN A 90 -5.98 -2.71 -8.46
N LYS A 91 -5.24 -1.70 -8.93
CA LYS A 91 -3.89 -1.43 -8.43
C LYS A 91 -3.91 -0.79 -7.05
N ILE A 92 -4.89 0.06 -6.76
CA ILE A 92 -5.11 0.59 -5.41
C ILE A 92 -5.40 -0.56 -4.45
N LYS A 93 -6.32 -1.44 -4.81
CA LYS A 93 -6.65 -2.66 -4.04
C LYS A 93 -5.41 -3.49 -3.74
N GLN A 94 -4.60 -3.79 -4.75
CA GLN A 94 -3.36 -4.55 -4.60
C GLN A 94 -2.36 -3.86 -3.64
N LYS A 95 -2.19 -2.53 -3.76
CA LYS A 95 -1.31 -1.76 -2.88
C LYS A 95 -1.76 -1.80 -1.41
N LEU A 96 -3.07 -1.72 -1.18
CA LEU A 96 -3.63 -1.80 0.17
C LEU A 96 -3.47 -3.21 0.77
N TYR A 97 -3.66 -4.27 -0.04
CA TYR A 97 -3.36 -5.64 0.40
C TYR A 97 -1.90 -5.82 0.80
N THR A 98 -0.99 -5.29 0.00
CA THR A 98 0.46 -5.34 0.30
C THR A 98 0.81 -4.60 1.59
N LYS A 99 0.01 -3.59 1.96
CA LYS A 99 0.14 -2.86 3.23
C LYS A 99 -0.40 -3.62 4.44
N GLY A 100 -1.13 -4.73 4.23
CA GLY A 100 -1.66 -5.59 5.28
C GLY A 100 -3.12 -5.33 5.66
N PHE A 101 -3.86 -4.51 4.91
CA PHE A 101 -5.28 -4.27 5.19
C PHE A 101 -6.15 -5.47 4.81
N THR A 102 -7.27 -5.64 5.51
CA THR A 102 -8.25 -6.69 5.23
C THR A 102 -9.08 -6.35 3.99
N SER A 103 -9.66 -7.38 3.36
CA SER A 103 -10.57 -7.20 2.22
C SER A 103 -11.76 -6.30 2.55
N GLN A 104 -12.27 -6.39 3.77
CA GLN A 104 -13.41 -5.59 4.24
C GLN A 104 -13.05 -4.09 4.25
N ILE A 105 -11.95 -3.72 4.89
CA ILE A 105 -11.47 -2.33 4.94
C ILE A 105 -11.19 -1.80 3.52
N ILE A 106 -10.56 -2.62 2.68
CA ILE A 106 -10.23 -2.23 1.31
C ILE A 106 -11.51 -1.96 0.49
N ASN A 107 -12.50 -2.84 0.58
CA ASN A 107 -13.75 -2.68 -0.16
C ASN A 107 -14.53 -1.45 0.35
N GLU A 108 -14.57 -1.22 1.66
CA GLU A 108 -15.18 -0.01 2.24
C GLU A 108 -14.50 1.26 1.72
N CYS A 109 -13.16 1.29 1.74
CA CYS A 109 -12.42 2.46 1.27
C CYS A 109 -12.58 2.72 -0.22
N LEU A 110 -12.61 1.67 -1.05
CA LEU A 110 -12.81 1.80 -2.49
C LEU A 110 -14.26 2.18 -2.83
N GLY A 111 -15.23 1.63 -2.10
CA GLY A 111 -16.65 1.96 -2.27
C GLY A 111 -16.99 3.40 -1.83
N ALA A 112 -16.19 3.98 -0.94
CA ALA A 112 -16.34 5.37 -0.50
C ALA A 112 -15.69 6.38 -1.46
N LEU A 113 -14.97 5.93 -2.50
CA LEU A 113 -14.46 6.82 -3.54
C LEU A 113 -15.62 7.18 -4.48
N ASP A 114 -15.96 8.45 -4.51
CA ASP A 114 -16.91 9.00 -5.48
C ASP A 114 -16.21 9.27 -6.82
N ILE A 115 -15.83 8.18 -7.50
CA ILE A 115 -15.13 8.23 -8.79
C ILE A 115 -15.97 7.47 -9.81
N THR A 116 -16.46 8.19 -10.80
CA THR A 116 -17.28 7.63 -11.87
C THR A 116 -16.47 6.84 -12.89
N GLU A 117 -17.13 6.07 -13.76
CA GLU A 117 -16.48 5.41 -14.89
C GLU A 117 -15.85 6.44 -15.84
N GLU A 118 -16.47 7.60 -15.99
CA GLU A 118 -15.95 8.70 -16.84
C GLU A 118 -14.66 9.29 -16.27
N ASP A 119 -14.57 9.47 -14.93
CA ASP A 119 -13.32 9.90 -14.30
C ASP A 119 -12.18 8.90 -14.53
N TYR A 120 -12.50 7.61 -14.45
CA TYR A 120 -11.51 6.58 -14.80
C TYR A 120 -11.14 6.61 -16.27
N LEU A 121 -12.09 6.86 -17.16
CA LEU A 121 -11.85 6.99 -18.58
C LEU A 121 -10.92 8.17 -18.86
N GLY A 122 -11.14 9.34 -18.25
CA GLY A 122 -10.25 10.50 -18.33
C GLY A 122 -8.82 10.18 -17.90
N LYS A 123 -8.64 9.47 -16.76
CA LYS A 123 -7.32 9.02 -16.31
C LYS A 123 -6.64 8.08 -17.29
N VAL A 124 -7.39 7.16 -17.88
CA VAL A 124 -6.87 6.20 -18.87
C VAL A 124 -6.49 6.89 -20.16
N HIS A 125 -7.29 7.86 -20.63
CA HIS A 125 -6.94 8.68 -21.79
C HIS A 125 -5.64 9.45 -21.58
N ALA A 126 -5.45 10.08 -20.41
CA ALA A 126 -4.21 10.77 -20.06
C ALA A 126 -2.99 9.83 -20.10
N LEU A 127 -3.13 8.61 -19.59
CA LEU A 127 -2.06 7.59 -19.63
C LEU A 127 -1.79 7.08 -21.04
N LYS A 128 -2.85 6.85 -21.84
CA LYS A 128 -2.74 6.48 -23.26
C LYS A 128 -2.01 7.57 -24.02
N PHE A 129 -2.48 8.82 -23.91
CA PHE A 129 -1.88 9.97 -24.56
C PHE A 129 -0.38 10.08 -24.29
N LYS A 130 0.00 10.02 -23.01
CA LYS A 130 1.40 10.15 -22.59
C LYS A 130 2.32 9.09 -23.21
N LYS A 131 1.82 7.88 -23.46
CA LYS A 131 2.66 6.74 -23.88
C LYS A 131 2.47 6.31 -25.32
N PHE A 132 1.29 6.50 -25.89
CA PHE A 132 0.90 5.98 -27.20
C PHE A 132 0.38 7.06 -28.14
N GLY A 133 0.26 8.30 -27.68
CA GLY A 133 -0.28 9.41 -28.46
C GLY A 133 -1.80 9.48 -28.43
N GLU A 134 -2.34 10.50 -29.12
CA GLU A 134 -3.75 10.84 -29.13
C GLU A 134 -4.57 9.94 -30.09
N ALA A 135 -4.02 9.62 -31.22
CA ALA A 135 -4.70 8.89 -32.30
C ALA A 135 -5.23 7.52 -31.83
N PRO A 136 -6.35 7.05 -32.40
CA PRO A 136 -6.83 5.69 -32.17
C PRO A 136 -5.75 4.67 -32.56
N ILE A 137 -5.62 3.62 -31.76
CA ILE A 137 -4.63 2.58 -32.01
C ILE A 137 -5.26 1.54 -32.91
N VAL A 138 -4.86 1.52 -34.21
CA VAL A 138 -5.37 0.60 -35.23
C VAL A 138 -4.53 -0.68 -35.29
N ASP A 139 -3.21 -0.59 -35.09
CA ASP A 139 -2.31 -1.76 -35.12
C ASP A 139 -2.60 -2.70 -33.95
N GLU A 140 -2.85 -3.98 -34.25
CA GLU A 140 -3.27 -4.97 -33.25
C GLU A 140 -2.16 -5.26 -32.23
N LYS A 141 -0.89 -5.26 -32.63
CA LYS A 141 0.22 -5.48 -31.69
C LYS A 141 0.36 -4.31 -30.71
N LEU A 142 0.19 -3.09 -31.23
CA LEU A 142 0.22 -1.88 -30.42
C LEU A 142 -0.99 -1.81 -29.49
N LYS A 143 -2.18 -2.22 -29.97
CA LYS A 143 -3.40 -2.34 -29.16
C LYS A 143 -3.21 -3.29 -28.00
N GLN A 144 -2.68 -4.48 -28.23
CA GLN A 144 -2.37 -5.46 -27.18
C GLN A 144 -1.35 -4.92 -26.17
N LYS A 145 -0.35 -4.16 -26.63
CA LYS A 145 0.64 -3.51 -25.76
C LYS A 145 0.00 -2.43 -24.90
N ALA A 146 -0.88 -1.61 -25.48
CA ALA A 146 -1.60 -0.57 -24.75
C ALA A 146 -2.55 -1.16 -23.72
N LEU A 147 -3.35 -2.19 -24.07
CA LEU A 147 -4.22 -2.90 -23.13
C LEU A 147 -3.44 -3.45 -21.94
N ARG A 148 -2.36 -4.20 -22.18
CA ARG A 148 -1.51 -4.73 -21.09
C ARG A 148 -0.97 -3.63 -20.19
N HIS A 149 -0.60 -2.50 -20.77
CA HIS A 149 -0.10 -1.37 -19.98
C HIS A 149 -1.20 -0.78 -19.08
N LEU A 150 -2.38 -0.49 -19.63
CA LEU A 150 -3.49 0.13 -18.90
C LEU A 150 -4.06 -0.81 -17.83
N ILE A 151 -4.21 -2.09 -18.14
CA ILE A 151 -4.60 -3.13 -17.17
C ILE A 151 -3.54 -3.25 -16.06
N GLY A 152 -2.25 -3.19 -16.40
CA GLY A 152 -1.14 -3.16 -15.44
C GLY A 152 -1.12 -1.92 -14.55
N GLN A 153 -1.78 -0.82 -14.98
CA GLN A 153 -2.05 0.34 -14.11
C GLN A 153 -3.30 0.15 -13.23
N GLY A 154 -4.00 -0.98 -13.33
CA GLY A 154 -5.12 -1.36 -12.48
C GLY A 154 -6.49 -0.97 -13.00
N PHE A 155 -6.62 -0.55 -14.24
CA PHE A 155 -7.92 -0.29 -14.86
C PHE A 155 -8.56 -1.58 -15.36
N SER A 156 -9.90 -1.58 -15.48
CA SER A 156 -10.62 -2.71 -16.04
C SER A 156 -10.37 -2.81 -17.55
N TYR A 157 -10.53 -4.02 -18.10
CA TYR A 157 -10.45 -4.24 -19.55
C TYR A 157 -11.44 -3.36 -20.32
N SER A 158 -12.68 -3.24 -19.81
CA SER A 158 -13.73 -2.41 -20.42
C SER A 158 -13.27 -0.96 -20.59
N VAL A 159 -12.83 -0.32 -19.51
CA VAL A 159 -12.37 1.08 -19.53
C VAL A 159 -11.11 1.24 -20.40
N ALA A 160 -10.17 0.32 -20.31
CA ALA A 160 -8.95 0.35 -21.12
C ALA A 160 -9.27 0.21 -22.63
N ASN A 161 -10.16 -0.69 -22.99
CA ASN A 161 -10.54 -0.89 -24.38
C ASN A 161 -11.34 0.30 -24.96
N LYS A 162 -12.27 0.88 -24.19
CA LYS A 162 -12.96 2.13 -24.58
C LYS A 162 -11.97 3.24 -24.90
N ALA A 163 -10.96 3.45 -24.04
CA ALA A 163 -9.96 4.51 -24.24
C ALA A 163 -9.04 4.30 -25.45
N ILE A 164 -8.80 3.05 -25.84
CA ILE A 164 -7.97 2.72 -27.00
C ILE A 164 -8.74 2.96 -28.31
N SER A 165 -10.05 2.67 -28.32
CA SER A 165 -10.90 2.72 -29.48
C SER A 165 -11.43 4.14 -29.78
N ARG A 166 -11.48 5.03 -28.78
CA ARG A 166 -11.91 6.42 -28.98
C ARG A 166 -10.73 7.33 -29.32
N SER A 167 -10.89 8.17 -30.31
CA SER A 167 -10.11 9.40 -30.46
C SER A 167 -10.59 10.41 -29.41
N GLY A 168 -9.68 11.20 -28.86
CA GLY A 168 -9.95 12.09 -27.73
C GLY A 168 -10.85 13.32 -27.99
N ASN A 169 -11.65 13.33 -29.06
CA ASN A 169 -12.59 14.40 -29.43
C ASN A 169 -13.90 13.80 -29.93
N GLU A 170 -14.74 13.36 -29.01
CA GLU A 170 -16.18 13.27 -29.20
C GLU A 170 -16.81 13.93 -27.96
N ASP A 171 -16.89 15.28 -28.01
CA ASP A 171 -17.89 16.07 -27.30
C ASP A 171 -19.17 16.16 -28.13
#